data_1092b84231e92d06874bab53b74bfd21
#
_entry.id   1092b84231e92d06874bab53b74bfd21
#
_cell.length_a   1.000
_cell.length_b   1.000
_cell.length_c   1.000
_cell.angle_alpha   90.00
_cell.angle_beta   90.00
_cell.angle_gamma   90.00
#
_symmetry.space_group_name_H-M   'P 1'
#
loop_
_entity.id
_entity.type
_entity.pdbx_description
1 polymer ?
#
loop_
_entity_poly.entity_id
_entity_poly.type
_entity_poly.pdbx_seq_one_letter_code
_entity_poly.pdbx_strand_id
1 'polypeptide(L)'
;MTRRPFLAIALLAAAFALPAHGQDAMKKDAAVKPADPELKVVLDSWNEIGGKLVAMAEDFPENKYDFKPTPAERSFAEQLLHAAGANYFLTNSVMGKKLSTVEDPKRENYKTKADIVAFVKKSVADGAAAIQSKGEKGLNSTVPYGHQEARVLDIAYGLIEHSGEHYGQLVVYYRLSGLVPPESRPKK
;
A
#
# COMPACT_ATOMS: atom_id res chain seq x y z
N MET A 1 -81.96 9.50 15.59
CA MET A 1 -81.23 8.32 16.07
C MET A 1 -80.96 7.41 14.88
N THR A 2 -79.81 7.55 14.27
CA THR A 2 -79.39 6.78 13.09
C THR A 2 -78.17 5.93 13.46
N ARG A 3 -78.41 4.61 13.49
CA ARG A 3 -77.33 3.61 13.73
C ARG A 3 -76.54 3.39 12.45
N ARG A 4 -75.24 3.58 12.52
CA ARG A 4 -74.27 3.24 11.44
C ARG A 4 -73.84 1.78 11.60
N PRO A 5 -73.81 0.95 10.54
CA PRO A 5 -73.26 -0.39 10.63
C PRO A 5 -71.75 -0.38 10.56
N PHE A 6 -71.11 -1.18 11.40
CA PHE A 6 -69.68 -1.48 11.34
C PHE A 6 -69.42 -2.51 10.24
N LEU A 7 -68.56 -2.09 9.31
CA LEU A 7 -68.06 -2.97 8.26
C LEU A 7 -66.84 -3.71 8.77
N ALA A 8 -66.93 -5.01 8.98
CA ALA A 8 -65.79 -5.85 9.34
C ALA A 8 -65.00 -6.19 8.08
N ILE A 9 -63.76 -5.70 8.00
CA ILE A 9 -62.83 -6.08 6.96
C ILE A 9 -62.07 -7.32 7.40
N ALA A 10 -62.37 -8.46 6.75
CA ALA A 10 -61.60 -9.68 6.90
C ALA A 10 -60.27 -9.57 6.13
N LEU A 11 -59.12 -9.52 6.86
CA LEU A 11 -57.83 -9.62 6.22
C LEU A 11 -57.54 -11.12 5.91
N LEU A 12 -57.49 -11.38 4.60
CA LEU A 12 -57.04 -12.67 4.07
C LEU A 12 -55.52 -12.70 4.09
N ALA A 13 -54.86 -13.39 5.01
CA ALA A 13 -53.42 -13.62 5.01
C ALA A 13 -53.10 -14.70 3.97
N ALA A 14 -52.63 -14.31 2.80
CA ALA A 14 -52.05 -15.23 1.84
C ALA A 14 -50.62 -15.56 2.26
N ALA A 15 -50.39 -16.77 2.77
CA ALA A 15 -49.07 -17.31 3.04
C ALA A 15 -48.37 -17.67 1.73
N PHE A 16 -47.46 -16.83 1.26
CA PHE A 16 -46.54 -17.17 0.18
C PHE A 16 -45.47 -18.12 0.72
N ALA A 17 -45.62 -19.43 0.48
CA ALA A 17 -44.55 -20.40 0.65
C ALA A 17 -43.49 -20.16 -0.48
N LEU A 18 -42.40 -19.52 -0.18
CA LEU A 18 -41.22 -19.46 -1.05
C LEU A 18 -40.56 -20.84 -1.03
N PRO A 19 -40.26 -21.43 -2.21
CA PRO A 19 -39.50 -22.67 -2.26
C PRO A 19 -38.06 -22.38 -1.78
N ALA A 20 -37.64 -23.06 -0.72
CA ALA A 20 -36.24 -23.10 -0.26
C ALA A 20 -35.41 -23.90 -1.29
N HIS A 21 -35.05 -23.28 -2.39
CA HIS A 21 -34.06 -23.80 -3.33
C HIS A 21 -32.79 -22.95 -3.19
N GLY A 22 -31.78 -23.48 -2.58
CA GLY A 22 -30.48 -22.85 -2.66
C GLY A 22 -29.49 -23.05 -1.53
N GLN A 23 -29.47 -24.21 -0.88
CA GLN A 23 -28.36 -24.50 0.06
C GLN A 23 -27.58 -25.79 -0.23
N ASP A 24 -27.77 -26.44 -1.37
CA ASP A 24 -27.02 -27.66 -1.72
C ASP A 24 -26.10 -27.51 -2.93
N ALA A 25 -25.45 -26.34 -3.06
CA ALA A 25 -24.36 -26.18 -4.02
C ALA A 25 -23.13 -25.52 -3.36
N MET A 26 -22.77 -25.96 -2.16
CA MET A 26 -21.37 -25.83 -1.74
C MET A 26 -20.59 -26.82 -2.59
N LYS A 27 -20.00 -26.27 -3.65
CA LYS A 27 -19.04 -26.98 -4.48
C LYS A 27 -18.03 -27.67 -3.57
N LYS A 28 -17.95 -29.01 -3.73
CA LYS A 28 -16.86 -29.82 -3.27
C LYS A 28 -15.54 -29.08 -3.44
N ASP A 29 -14.83 -28.98 -2.34
CA ASP A 29 -13.46 -28.56 -2.16
C ASP A 29 -12.60 -28.55 -3.43
N ALA A 30 -12.47 -27.39 -4.06
CA ALA A 30 -11.22 -27.07 -4.71
C ALA A 30 -10.17 -27.09 -3.59
N ALA A 31 -9.24 -28.02 -3.62
CA ALA A 31 -8.16 -28.09 -2.64
C ALA A 31 -7.56 -26.68 -2.52
N VAL A 32 -7.75 -26.07 -1.35
CA VAL A 32 -7.19 -24.74 -1.07
C VAL A 32 -5.67 -24.90 -1.24
N LYS A 33 -5.11 -24.21 -2.23
CA LYS A 33 -3.65 -24.19 -2.40
C LYS A 33 -3.05 -23.78 -1.04
N PRO A 34 -2.01 -24.51 -0.56
CA PRO A 34 -1.32 -24.09 0.66
C PRO A 34 -0.95 -22.62 0.56
N ALA A 35 -1.19 -21.87 1.62
CA ALA A 35 -0.78 -20.46 1.69
C ALA A 35 0.73 -20.36 1.45
N ASP A 36 1.16 -19.39 0.65
CA ASP A 36 2.58 -19.12 0.50
C ASP A 36 3.16 -18.73 1.88
N PRO A 37 4.43 -19.06 2.18
CA PRO A 37 5.08 -18.64 3.40
C PRO A 37 4.91 -17.13 3.61
N GLU A 38 4.70 -16.70 4.86
CA GLU A 38 4.45 -15.30 5.21
C GLU A 38 5.58 -14.38 4.71
N LEU A 39 6.83 -14.83 4.85
CA LEU A 39 7.99 -14.12 4.34
C LEU A 39 7.89 -13.85 2.83
N LYS A 40 7.44 -14.84 2.06
CA LYS A 40 7.27 -14.67 0.60
C LYS A 40 6.21 -13.62 0.30
N VAL A 41 5.07 -13.68 0.99
CA VAL A 41 3.97 -12.73 0.77
C VAL A 41 4.40 -11.30 1.09
N VAL A 42 5.12 -11.11 2.20
CA VAL A 42 5.62 -9.78 2.59
C VAL A 42 6.65 -9.26 1.59
N LEU A 43 7.60 -10.11 1.17
CA LEU A 43 8.62 -9.72 0.19
C LEU A 43 8.03 -9.40 -1.18
N ASP A 44 7.07 -10.20 -1.65
CA ASP A 44 6.39 -9.94 -2.92
C ASP A 44 5.66 -8.60 -2.88
N SER A 45 4.91 -8.31 -1.80
CA SER A 45 4.19 -7.05 -1.62
C SER A 45 5.14 -5.85 -1.51
N TRP A 46 6.25 -6.00 -0.76
CA TRP A 46 7.29 -4.98 -0.64
C TRP A 46 7.92 -4.65 -2.00
N ASN A 47 8.31 -5.67 -2.74
CA ASN A 47 8.93 -5.51 -4.06
C ASN A 47 7.96 -4.99 -5.10
N GLU A 48 6.68 -5.38 -5.04
CA GLU A 48 5.65 -4.89 -5.95
C GLU A 48 5.45 -3.37 -5.79
N ILE A 49 5.19 -2.91 -4.56
CA ILE A 49 4.97 -1.47 -4.35
C ILE A 49 6.25 -0.66 -4.55
N GLY A 50 7.41 -1.20 -4.12
CA GLY A 50 8.71 -0.60 -4.36
C GLY A 50 9.02 -0.45 -5.85
N GLY A 51 8.71 -1.48 -6.64
CA GLY A 51 8.86 -1.46 -8.10
C GLY A 51 8.00 -0.38 -8.75
N LYS A 52 6.77 -0.17 -8.27
CA LYS A 52 5.90 0.92 -8.74
C LYS A 52 6.50 2.30 -8.46
N LEU A 53 7.05 2.52 -7.26
CA LEU A 53 7.72 3.78 -6.92
C LEU A 53 8.97 4.02 -7.79
N VAL A 54 9.76 2.97 -8.03
CA VAL A 54 10.92 3.04 -8.92
C VAL A 54 10.49 3.39 -10.34
N ALA A 55 9.46 2.73 -10.88
CA ALA A 55 8.94 3.01 -12.21
C ALA A 55 8.46 4.46 -12.35
N MET A 56 7.77 4.99 -11.32
CA MET A 56 7.38 6.40 -11.29
C MET A 56 8.60 7.33 -11.34
N ALA A 57 9.62 7.02 -10.53
CA ALA A 57 10.84 7.82 -10.49
C ALA A 57 11.57 7.79 -11.84
N GLU A 58 11.73 6.63 -12.46
CA GLU A 58 12.44 6.50 -13.73
C GLU A 58 11.71 7.15 -14.90
N ASP A 59 10.39 7.07 -14.93
CA ASP A 59 9.60 7.50 -16.08
C ASP A 59 9.28 9.01 -16.07
N PHE A 60 9.08 9.61 -14.88
CA PHE A 60 8.67 11.02 -14.82
C PHE A 60 9.73 11.96 -15.43
N PRO A 61 9.35 12.97 -16.23
CA PRO A 61 10.29 13.88 -16.85
C PRO A 61 11.11 14.67 -15.83
N GLU A 62 12.43 14.73 -15.99
CA GLU A 62 13.33 15.39 -15.05
C GLU A 62 12.99 16.88 -14.83
N ASN A 63 12.61 17.58 -15.89
CA ASN A 63 12.22 18.99 -15.82
C ASN A 63 10.90 19.23 -15.06
N LYS A 64 10.22 18.17 -14.63
CA LYS A 64 9.01 18.24 -13.81
C LYS A 64 9.20 17.72 -12.37
N TYR A 65 10.41 17.35 -11.99
CA TYR A 65 10.69 16.81 -10.66
C TYR A 65 10.34 17.79 -9.51
N ASP A 66 10.44 19.08 -9.77
CA ASP A 66 10.09 20.12 -8.80
C ASP A 66 8.63 20.63 -8.94
N PHE A 67 7.81 19.96 -9.78
CA PHE A 67 6.38 20.25 -9.90
C PHE A 67 5.65 19.96 -8.58
N LYS A 68 4.81 20.93 -8.16
CA LYS A 68 3.93 20.84 -7.00
C LYS A 68 2.47 21.00 -7.46
N PRO A 69 1.55 20.13 -7.06
CA PRO A 69 0.11 20.32 -7.34
C PRO A 69 -0.42 21.62 -6.74
N THR A 70 -0.02 21.92 -5.51
CA THR A 70 -0.28 23.19 -4.81
C THR A 70 0.99 23.68 -4.10
N PRO A 71 1.10 24.97 -3.75
CA PRO A 71 2.27 25.49 -3.03
C PRO A 71 2.51 24.82 -1.66
N ALA A 72 1.47 24.28 -1.03
CA ALA A 72 1.55 23.66 0.29
C ALA A 72 2.04 22.20 0.23
N GLU A 73 1.98 21.57 -0.94
CA GLU A 73 2.37 20.18 -1.11
C GLU A 73 3.86 20.01 -1.39
N ARG A 74 4.34 18.79 -1.20
CA ARG A 74 5.68 18.38 -1.64
C ARG A 74 5.77 18.46 -3.15
N SER A 75 6.97 18.70 -3.68
CA SER A 75 7.23 18.44 -5.10
C SER A 75 7.24 16.94 -5.39
N PHE A 76 7.16 16.56 -6.67
CA PHE A 76 7.28 15.16 -7.08
C PHE A 76 8.55 14.50 -6.52
N ALA A 77 9.69 15.20 -6.60
CA ALA A 77 10.95 14.75 -6.02
C ALA A 77 10.89 14.57 -4.51
N GLU A 78 10.35 15.56 -3.79
CA GLU A 78 10.20 15.50 -2.33
C GLU A 78 9.26 14.38 -1.89
N GLN A 79 8.23 14.09 -2.69
CA GLN A 79 7.30 13.00 -2.44
C GLN A 79 7.97 11.63 -2.56
N LEU A 80 8.79 11.43 -3.60
CA LEU A 80 9.59 10.22 -3.77
C LEU A 80 10.62 10.04 -2.66
N LEU A 81 11.33 11.11 -2.31
CA LEU A 81 12.33 11.10 -1.25
C LEU A 81 11.70 10.74 0.09
N HIS A 82 10.53 11.30 0.41
CA HIS A 82 9.81 11.00 1.63
C HIS A 82 9.39 9.54 1.69
N ALA A 83 8.76 9.02 0.62
CA ALA A 83 8.34 7.62 0.57
C ALA A 83 9.54 6.65 0.71
N ALA A 84 10.63 6.93 -0.01
CA ALA A 84 11.84 6.12 0.02
C ALA A 84 12.60 6.23 1.35
N GLY A 85 12.62 7.43 1.95
CA GLY A 85 13.24 7.67 3.26
C GLY A 85 12.56 6.85 4.35
N ALA A 86 11.22 6.79 4.33
CA ALA A 86 10.46 6.01 5.30
C ALA A 86 10.86 4.53 5.35
N ASN A 87 11.29 3.93 4.23
CA ASN A 87 11.75 2.54 4.18
C ASN A 87 12.94 2.28 5.12
N TYR A 88 13.74 3.29 5.42
CA TYR A 88 14.87 3.16 6.32
C TYR A 88 14.49 3.04 7.80
N PHE A 89 13.24 3.35 8.18
CA PHE A 89 12.74 3.00 9.51
C PHE A 89 12.82 1.49 9.73
N LEU A 90 12.37 0.69 8.78
CA LEU A 90 12.49 -0.76 8.84
C LEU A 90 13.94 -1.22 8.83
N THR A 91 14.71 -0.76 7.82
CA THR A 91 16.10 -1.20 7.63
C THR A 91 16.95 -0.92 8.85
N ASN A 92 16.85 0.29 9.41
CA ASN A 92 17.62 0.69 10.58
C ASN A 92 17.15 -0.02 11.85
N SER A 93 15.85 -0.20 12.04
CA SER A 93 15.30 -0.97 13.17
C SER A 93 15.76 -2.42 13.15
N VAL A 94 15.70 -3.08 11.99
CA VAL A 94 16.17 -4.47 11.82
C VAL A 94 17.68 -4.60 12.09
N MET A 95 18.45 -3.60 11.68
CA MET A 95 19.92 -3.57 11.88
C MET A 95 20.34 -3.06 13.26
N GLY A 96 19.41 -2.70 14.14
CA GLY A 96 19.71 -2.10 15.45
C GLY A 96 20.41 -0.74 15.37
N LYS A 97 20.24 -0.03 14.27
CA LYS A 97 20.80 1.31 14.06
C LYS A 97 19.85 2.37 14.62
N LYS A 98 20.43 3.46 15.11
CA LYS A 98 19.65 4.65 15.44
C LYS A 98 19.07 5.28 14.15
N LEU A 99 17.91 5.88 14.27
CA LEU A 99 17.35 6.72 13.21
C LEU A 99 18.35 7.82 12.84
N SER A 100 18.44 8.13 11.57
CA SER A 100 19.41 9.05 10.99
C SER A 100 18.70 10.01 10.01
N THR A 101 19.48 10.91 9.39
CA THR A 101 18.95 11.82 8.37
C THR A 101 18.51 11.12 7.07
N VAL A 102 18.72 9.81 6.95
CA VAL A 102 18.29 9.01 5.78
C VAL A 102 16.77 8.83 5.77
N GLU A 103 16.14 8.80 6.94
CA GLU A 103 14.67 8.70 7.06
C GLU A 103 13.97 10.02 6.72
N ASP A 104 14.69 11.15 6.71
CA ASP A 104 14.16 12.46 6.32
C ASP A 104 15.10 13.12 5.29
N PRO A 105 15.19 12.58 4.07
CA PRO A 105 16.09 13.08 3.02
C PRO A 105 15.62 14.45 2.54
N LYS A 106 16.57 15.38 2.45
CA LYS A 106 16.29 16.74 1.98
C LYS A 106 16.57 16.84 0.46
N ARG A 107 15.67 17.51 -0.28
CA ARG A 107 15.77 17.70 -1.74
C ARG A 107 17.12 18.27 -2.17
N GLU A 108 17.71 19.14 -1.37
CA GLU A 108 19.01 19.79 -1.63
C GLU A 108 20.18 18.81 -1.71
N ASN A 109 20.07 17.62 -1.09
CA ASN A 109 21.10 16.58 -1.12
C ASN A 109 20.95 15.63 -2.32
N TYR A 110 19.84 15.69 -3.06
CA TYR A 110 19.51 14.85 -4.21
C TYR A 110 19.16 15.73 -5.41
N LYS A 111 20.21 16.29 -6.06
CA LYS A 111 20.04 17.38 -7.02
C LYS A 111 19.49 16.95 -8.36
N THR A 112 19.81 15.73 -8.81
CA THR A 112 19.42 15.20 -10.12
C THR A 112 18.35 14.14 -10.01
N LYS A 113 17.65 13.88 -11.11
CA LYS A 113 16.77 12.70 -11.25
C LYS A 113 17.53 11.41 -10.92
N ALA A 114 18.76 11.28 -11.40
CA ALA A 114 19.59 10.09 -11.19
C ALA A 114 19.85 9.84 -9.71
N ASP A 115 20.13 10.89 -8.91
CA ASP A 115 20.33 10.76 -7.46
C ASP A 115 19.08 10.22 -6.77
N ILE A 116 17.91 10.77 -7.14
CA ILE A 116 16.62 10.36 -6.54
C ILE A 116 16.26 8.94 -6.93
N VAL A 117 16.39 8.58 -8.22
CA VAL A 117 16.15 7.20 -8.70
C VAL A 117 17.06 6.21 -7.98
N ALA A 118 18.34 6.53 -7.84
CA ALA A 118 19.29 5.68 -7.12
C ALA A 118 18.90 5.51 -5.65
N PHE A 119 18.46 6.59 -4.99
CA PHE A 119 18.01 6.55 -3.59
C PHE A 119 16.75 5.68 -3.44
N VAL A 120 15.73 5.86 -4.28
CA VAL A 120 14.51 5.05 -4.27
C VAL A 120 14.82 3.57 -4.47
N LYS A 121 15.62 3.23 -5.49
CA LYS A 121 16.05 1.84 -5.75
C LYS A 121 16.76 1.24 -4.54
N LYS A 122 17.71 2.00 -3.98
CA LYS A 122 18.48 1.53 -2.83
C LYS A 122 17.59 1.29 -1.61
N SER A 123 16.66 2.19 -1.30
CA SER A 123 15.76 2.04 -0.15
C SER A 123 14.89 0.79 -0.25
N VAL A 124 14.38 0.49 -1.45
CA VAL A 124 13.58 -0.73 -1.71
C VAL A 124 14.44 -1.98 -1.54
N ALA A 125 15.66 -1.98 -2.11
CA ALA A 125 16.56 -3.13 -2.02
C ALA A 125 17.03 -3.38 -0.58
N ASP A 126 17.41 -2.33 0.14
CA ASP A 126 17.86 -2.44 1.55
C ASP A 126 16.73 -2.96 2.45
N GLY A 127 15.48 -2.50 2.24
CA GLY A 127 14.32 -2.98 2.97
C GLY A 127 14.01 -4.45 2.68
N ALA A 128 14.04 -4.85 1.43
CA ALA A 128 13.87 -6.26 1.04
C ALA A 128 14.96 -7.15 1.69
N ALA A 129 16.22 -6.70 1.68
CA ALA A 129 17.32 -7.40 2.31
C ALA A 129 17.13 -7.50 3.85
N ALA A 130 16.64 -6.44 4.49
CA ALA A 130 16.33 -6.43 5.91
C ALA A 130 15.24 -7.46 6.26
N ILE A 131 14.13 -7.48 5.52
CA ILE A 131 13.05 -8.46 5.67
C ILE A 131 13.61 -9.88 5.48
N GLN A 132 14.32 -10.12 4.38
CA GLN A 132 14.91 -11.42 4.06
C GLN A 132 15.86 -11.92 5.16
N SER A 133 16.65 -11.03 5.76
CA SER A 133 17.61 -11.38 6.81
C SER A 133 16.97 -11.94 8.08
N LYS A 134 15.70 -11.61 8.34
CA LYS A 134 14.93 -12.12 9.49
C LYS A 134 14.42 -13.53 9.26
N GLY A 135 14.16 -13.90 8.00
CA GLY A 135 13.56 -15.18 7.66
C GLY A 135 12.14 -15.31 8.22
N GLU A 136 11.50 -16.44 7.93
CA GLU A 136 10.12 -16.72 8.32
C GLU A 136 9.84 -16.53 9.82
N LYS A 137 10.72 -17.09 10.66
CA LYS A 137 10.56 -17.02 12.12
C LYS A 137 10.84 -15.64 12.70
N GLY A 138 11.72 -14.87 12.06
CA GLY A 138 12.12 -13.55 12.54
C GLY A 138 11.13 -12.44 12.19
N LEU A 139 10.17 -12.66 11.29
CA LEU A 139 9.11 -11.69 11.00
C LEU A 139 8.31 -11.30 12.24
N ASN A 140 8.09 -12.27 13.14
CA ASN A 140 7.36 -12.05 14.38
C ASN A 140 8.25 -11.61 15.56
N SER A 141 9.59 -11.45 15.35
CA SER A 141 10.46 -10.88 16.38
C SER A 141 10.27 -9.37 16.49
N THR A 142 10.39 -8.85 17.72
CA THR A 142 10.36 -7.41 17.96
C THR A 142 11.74 -6.78 17.74
N VAL A 143 11.72 -5.54 17.31
CA VAL A 143 12.88 -4.67 17.13
C VAL A 143 12.55 -3.27 17.63
N PRO A 144 13.56 -2.46 18.03
CA PRO A 144 13.33 -1.07 18.39
C PRO A 144 12.70 -0.29 17.23
N TYR A 145 11.62 0.45 17.50
CA TYR A 145 10.93 1.29 16.52
C TYR A 145 10.55 2.63 17.17
N GLY A 146 11.37 3.64 16.97
CA GLY A 146 11.25 4.91 17.66
C GLY A 146 11.42 4.76 19.18
N HIS A 147 10.38 5.09 19.94
CA HIS A 147 10.35 4.99 21.41
C HIS A 147 9.69 3.70 21.93
N GLN A 148 9.36 2.77 21.05
CA GLN A 148 8.68 1.52 21.37
C GLN A 148 9.33 0.35 20.62
N GLU A 149 8.84 -0.85 20.88
CA GLU A 149 9.16 -2.03 20.08
C GLU A 149 7.99 -2.37 19.16
N ALA A 150 8.30 -2.89 17.98
CA ALA A 150 7.32 -3.40 17.04
C ALA A 150 7.83 -4.67 16.37
N ARG A 151 6.91 -5.54 15.93
CA ARG A 151 7.30 -6.70 15.14
C ARG A 151 7.80 -6.26 13.77
N VAL A 152 8.78 -6.98 13.24
CA VAL A 152 9.31 -6.73 11.89
C VAL A 152 8.18 -6.75 10.85
N LEU A 153 7.25 -7.71 10.98
CA LEU A 153 6.07 -7.82 10.12
C LEU A 153 5.21 -6.56 10.15
N ASP A 154 4.92 -6.02 11.34
CA ASP A 154 4.06 -4.84 11.48
C ASP A 154 4.70 -3.60 10.85
N ILE A 155 6.03 -3.45 11.04
CA ILE A 155 6.78 -2.35 10.42
C ILE A 155 6.77 -2.50 8.89
N ALA A 156 7.04 -3.71 8.38
CA ALA A 156 7.06 -3.97 6.94
C ALA A 156 5.68 -3.70 6.32
N TYR A 157 4.60 -4.17 6.95
CA TYR A 157 3.23 -3.91 6.48
C TYR A 157 2.90 -2.42 6.47
N GLY A 158 3.19 -1.70 7.56
CA GLY A 158 2.93 -0.27 7.63
C GLY A 158 3.70 0.53 6.57
N LEU A 159 4.92 0.10 6.19
CA LEU A 159 5.70 0.76 5.13
C LEU A 159 5.26 0.36 3.72
N ILE A 160 4.73 -0.85 3.53
CA ILE A 160 4.06 -1.24 2.28
C ILE A 160 2.83 -0.37 2.06
N GLU A 161 2.00 -0.20 3.09
CA GLU A 161 0.81 0.67 3.06
C GLU A 161 1.19 2.12 2.80
N HIS A 162 2.12 2.68 3.58
CA HIS A 162 2.64 4.04 3.39
C HIS A 162 3.18 4.29 1.97
N SER A 163 3.92 3.32 1.41
CA SER A 163 4.40 3.38 0.03
C SER A 163 3.24 3.37 -0.97
N GLY A 164 2.16 2.63 -0.68
CA GLY A 164 0.94 2.60 -1.49
C GLY A 164 0.20 3.93 -1.48
N GLU A 165 0.09 4.59 -0.33
CA GLU A 165 -0.47 5.94 -0.20
C GLU A 165 0.30 6.96 -1.06
N HIS A 166 1.63 6.95 -0.96
CA HIS A 166 2.48 7.86 -1.74
C HIS A 166 2.47 7.54 -3.23
N TYR A 167 2.40 6.26 -3.61
CA TYR A 167 2.17 5.89 -5.00
C TYR A 167 0.86 6.48 -5.54
N GLY A 168 -0.23 6.39 -4.77
CA GLY A 168 -1.52 6.99 -5.15
C GLY A 168 -1.43 8.51 -5.33
N GLN A 169 -0.70 9.19 -4.44
CA GLN A 169 -0.43 10.63 -4.58
C GLN A 169 0.38 10.93 -5.85
N LEU A 170 1.46 10.20 -6.12
CA LEU A 170 2.27 10.38 -7.35
C LEU A 170 1.47 10.16 -8.63
N VAL A 171 0.46 9.29 -8.64
CA VAL A 171 -0.50 9.14 -9.75
C VAL A 171 -1.19 10.46 -10.07
N VAL A 172 -1.54 11.26 -9.04
CA VAL A 172 -2.14 12.59 -9.23
C VAL A 172 -1.15 13.54 -9.90
N TYR A 173 0.13 13.53 -9.46
CA TYR A 173 1.17 14.36 -10.09
C TYR A 173 1.34 14.06 -11.59
N TYR A 174 1.31 12.77 -11.96
CA TYR A 174 1.33 12.35 -13.36
C TYR A 174 0.17 12.95 -14.14
N ARG A 175 -1.04 12.76 -13.66
CA ARG A 175 -2.27 13.22 -14.35
C ARG A 175 -2.32 14.73 -14.48
N LEU A 176 -1.95 15.48 -13.44
CA LEU A 176 -1.86 16.93 -13.49
C LEU A 176 -0.77 17.43 -14.43
N SER A 177 0.26 16.60 -14.65
CA SER A 177 1.32 16.88 -15.64
C SER A 177 0.94 16.48 -17.06
N GLY A 178 -0.29 15.98 -17.31
CA GLY A 178 -0.74 15.50 -18.63
C GLY A 178 -0.15 14.15 -19.03
N LEU A 179 0.33 13.36 -18.05
CA LEU A 179 0.99 12.06 -18.28
C LEU A 179 0.13 10.90 -17.79
N VAL A 180 0.33 9.73 -18.40
CA VAL A 180 -0.27 8.48 -17.94
C VAL A 180 0.72 7.75 -17.04
N PRO A 181 0.35 7.38 -15.80
CA PRO A 181 1.23 6.63 -14.91
C PRO A 181 1.66 5.29 -15.54
N PRO A 182 2.89 4.78 -15.27
CA PRO A 182 3.40 3.54 -15.86
C PRO A 182 2.44 2.35 -15.75
N GLU A 183 1.89 2.09 -14.55
CA GLU A 183 0.96 0.98 -14.30
C GLU A 183 -0.43 1.13 -14.97
N SER A 184 -0.77 2.33 -15.43
CA SER A 184 -2.04 2.60 -16.12
C SER A 184 -1.91 2.49 -17.65
N ARG A 185 -0.74 2.15 -18.16
CA ARG A 185 -0.49 1.95 -19.59
C ARG A 185 -0.83 0.54 -20.02
N PRO A 186 -1.24 0.32 -21.29
CA PRO A 186 -1.40 -1.04 -21.81
C PRO A 186 -0.11 -1.85 -21.64
N LYS A 187 -0.22 -3.06 -21.11
CA LYS A 187 0.92 -3.98 -21.06
C LYS A 187 1.26 -4.41 -22.48
N LYS A 188 2.52 -4.27 -22.86
CA LYS A 188 3.02 -4.73 -24.16
C LYS A 188 3.15 -6.23 -24.20
#